data_4c50edf7d8c171e78994cb4b4205cab2
#
_entry.id   4c50edf7d8c171e78994cb4b4205cab2
#
_cell.length_a   1.000
_cell.length_b   1.000
_cell.length_c   1.000
_cell.angle_alpha   90.00
_cell.angle_beta   90.00
_cell.angle_gamma   90.00
#
_symmetry.space_group_name_H-M   'P 1'
#
loop_
_entity.id
_entity.type
_entity.pdbx_description
1 polymer ?
#
loop_
_entity_poly.entity_id
_entity_poly.type
_entity_poly.pdbx_seq_one_letter_code
_entity_poly.pdbx_strand_id
1 'polypeptide(L)'
;LSSAFAAMAPAAWAEEGVQAWLLRMQQAQQAVPYQGVFVYERESNYATYRVWQGERDGHVVQRIQDQEGDPHELLQQDGRLICNSRGQHVSLLPRLPAEEHVARLVESYELRMVGRSRVAGRVSTVLALIPRDKYRYGHEWHVDAQTGVLLKAVMINDDGQLLERLQFSHFSTEAPAEPALIPQGPCETMAAAEPVVTPVLAPMPQWLPPGFIEVRRQQVPNVRAELAVSSVLFSDGLSSFSVYSEPMGQQLAADARSQLGPTVAVAHRVQSEQGDVMVTVVGEVPLVAAERVALSMRVHDHATASEVTHD
;
A
#
# COMPACT_ATOMS: atom_id res chain seq x y z
N LEU A 1 -4.32 -6.06 55.61
CA LEU A 1 -4.22 -6.90 54.42
C LEU A 1 -5.23 -6.37 53.37
N SER A 2 -4.82 -5.38 52.53
CA SER A 2 -5.61 -4.87 51.41
C SER A 2 -5.06 -5.50 50.16
N SER A 3 -5.83 -6.40 49.53
CA SER A 3 -5.53 -6.99 48.23
C SER A 3 -5.93 -5.99 47.16
N ALA A 4 -4.96 -5.43 46.44
CA ALA A 4 -5.18 -4.64 45.24
C ALA A 4 -5.52 -5.59 44.08
N PHE A 5 -6.78 -5.63 43.68
CA PHE A 5 -7.20 -6.23 42.42
C PHE A 5 -6.74 -5.31 41.27
N ALA A 6 -5.67 -5.69 40.57
CA ALA A 6 -5.36 -5.10 39.27
C ALA A 6 -6.38 -5.62 38.27
N ALA A 7 -7.34 -4.78 37.91
CA ALA A 7 -8.27 -5.07 36.83
C ALA A 7 -7.51 -5.09 35.50
N MET A 8 -7.26 -6.27 34.96
CA MET A 8 -6.85 -6.42 33.55
C MET A 8 -8.01 -5.99 32.67
N ALA A 9 -7.87 -4.87 31.95
CA ALA A 9 -8.81 -4.50 30.92
C ALA A 9 -8.86 -5.62 29.87
N PRO A 10 -10.05 -6.05 29.43
CA PRO A 10 -10.17 -7.10 28.43
C PRO A 10 -9.54 -6.63 27.10
N ALA A 11 -8.94 -7.58 26.38
CA ALA A 11 -8.22 -7.34 25.10
C ALA A 11 -9.06 -6.55 24.06
N ALA A 12 -10.38 -6.74 24.07
CA ALA A 12 -11.33 -6.01 23.21
C ALA A 12 -11.27 -4.48 23.38
N TRP A 13 -11.10 -3.99 24.62
CA TRP A 13 -11.01 -2.53 24.88
C TRP A 13 -9.68 -1.94 24.39
N ALA A 14 -8.64 -2.75 24.33
CA ALA A 14 -7.36 -2.33 23.77
C ALA A 14 -7.43 -2.24 22.22
N GLU A 15 -8.15 -3.14 21.57
CA GLU A 15 -8.38 -3.13 20.11
C GLU A 15 -9.27 -1.95 19.70
N GLU A 16 -10.36 -1.66 20.42
CA GLU A 16 -11.19 -0.47 20.19
C GLU A 16 -10.37 0.84 20.29
N GLY A 17 -9.45 0.89 21.26
CA GLY A 17 -8.54 2.03 21.39
C GLY A 17 -7.64 2.22 20.18
N VAL A 18 -7.09 1.14 19.57
CA VAL A 18 -6.27 1.24 18.35
C VAL A 18 -7.11 1.63 17.14
N GLN A 19 -8.30 1.08 16.98
CA GLN A 19 -9.21 1.48 15.89
C GLN A 19 -9.51 2.97 15.93
N ALA A 20 -9.79 3.54 17.11
CA ALA A 20 -10.00 4.97 17.27
C ALA A 20 -8.76 5.80 16.84
N TRP A 21 -7.56 5.31 17.12
CA TRP A 21 -6.32 5.93 16.63
C TRP A 21 -6.18 5.84 15.12
N LEU A 22 -6.50 4.72 14.49
CA LEU A 22 -6.49 4.58 13.04
C LEU A 22 -7.43 5.56 12.36
N LEU A 23 -8.66 5.72 12.88
CA LEU A 23 -9.62 6.70 12.38
C LEU A 23 -9.11 8.15 12.57
N ARG A 24 -8.49 8.44 13.72
CA ARG A 24 -7.88 9.74 13.97
C ARG A 24 -6.73 10.04 13.01
N MET A 25 -5.92 9.04 12.66
CA MET A 25 -4.86 9.19 11.66
C MET A 25 -5.43 9.55 10.28
N GLN A 26 -6.52 8.91 9.86
CA GLN A 26 -7.20 9.24 8.61
C GLN A 26 -7.71 10.67 8.59
N GLN A 27 -8.39 11.09 9.66
CA GLN A 27 -8.88 12.46 9.81
C GLN A 27 -7.73 13.47 9.77
N ALA A 28 -6.60 13.14 10.44
CA ALA A 28 -5.41 13.98 10.41
C ALA A 28 -4.82 14.12 9.01
N GLN A 29 -4.79 13.02 8.24
CA GLN A 29 -4.30 13.04 6.85
C GLN A 29 -5.14 13.95 5.95
N GLN A 30 -6.43 14.11 6.23
CA GLN A 30 -7.36 14.91 5.45
C GLN A 30 -7.46 16.37 5.91
N ALA A 31 -7.15 16.67 7.18
CA ALA A 31 -7.50 17.96 7.76
C ALA A 31 -6.33 18.71 8.42
N VAL A 32 -5.27 18.03 8.83
CA VAL A 32 -4.19 18.69 9.58
C VAL A 32 -3.15 19.26 8.65
N PRO A 33 -2.95 20.60 8.62
CA PRO A 33 -1.81 21.18 7.94
C PRO A 33 -0.53 20.88 8.71
N TYR A 34 0.54 20.56 7.99
CA TYR A 34 1.87 20.37 8.57
C TYR A 34 2.98 20.54 7.54
N GLN A 35 4.19 20.70 8.05
CA GLN A 35 5.40 20.65 7.25
C GLN A 35 6.51 19.97 8.05
N GLY A 36 7.45 19.35 7.34
CA GLY A 36 8.52 18.65 8.02
C GLY A 36 9.56 18.06 7.09
N VAL A 37 10.51 17.39 7.71
CA VAL A 37 11.55 16.61 7.03
C VAL A 37 11.50 15.20 7.59
N PHE A 38 11.50 14.20 6.72
CA PHE A 38 11.56 12.80 7.12
C PHE A 38 12.64 12.05 6.35
N VAL A 39 13.16 11.02 6.97
CA VAL A 39 14.04 10.04 6.35
C VAL A 39 13.20 8.83 5.98
N TYR A 40 13.38 8.36 4.77
CA TYR A 40 12.82 7.10 4.27
C TYR A 40 13.97 6.12 4.06
N GLU A 41 13.83 4.92 4.63
CA GLU A 41 14.80 3.84 4.55
C GLU A 41 14.14 2.59 3.98
N ARG A 42 14.80 2.00 3.00
CA ARG A 42 14.40 0.73 2.39
C ARG A 42 15.65 -0.01 1.95
N GLU A 43 15.84 -1.27 2.41
CA GLU A 43 17.01 -2.09 2.07
C GLU A 43 18.36 -1.40 2.33
N SER A 44 18.51 -0.74 3.47
CA SER A 44 19.72 0.02 3.80
C SER A 44 20.00 1.23 2.90
N ASN A 45 19.11 1.58 2.00
CA ASN A 45 19.14 2.83 1.26
C ASN A 45 18.33 3.89 2.00
N TYR A 46 18.90 5.09 2.09
CA TYR A 46 18.29 6.22 2.79
C TYR A 46 18.06 7.35 1.79
N ALA A 47 16.94 8.02 1.94
CA ALA A 47 16.67 9.28 1.26
C ALA A 47 15.96 10.23 2.20
N THR A 48 16.27 11.53 2.09
CA THR A 48 15.70 12.58 2.92
C THR A 48 14.70 13.36 2.10
N TYR A 49 13.51 13.54 2.64
CA TYR A 49 12.41 14.24 1.98
C TYR A 49 11.89 15.37 2.83
N ARG A 50 11.48 16.44 2.18
CA ARG A 50 10.69 17.50 2.80
C ARG A 50 9.26 17.39 2.35
N VAL A 51 8.32 17.58 3.27
CA VAL A 51 6.89 17.51 3.01
C VAL A 51 6.18 18.77 3.48
N TRP A 52 5.21 19.21 2.70
CA TRP A 52 4.25 20.25 3.04
C TRP A 52 2.86 19.71 2.76
N GLN A 53 1.97 19.84 3.74
CA GLN A 53 0.55 19.51 3.60
C GLN A 53 -0.28 20.69 4.06
N GLY A 54 -1.24 21.08 3.25
CA GLY A 54 -2.15 22.19 3.54
C GLY A 54 -3.33 22.19 2.59
N GLU A 55 -4.19 23.18 2.74
CA GLU A 55 -5.34 23.40 1.87
C GLU A 55 -4.99 24.39 0.76
N ARG A 56 -5.40 24.11 -0.46
CA ARG A 56 -5.33 25.00 -1.61
C ARG A 56 -6.53 24.78 -2.52
N ASP A 57 -7.23 25.86 -2.86
CA ASP A 57 -8.41 25.84 -3.74
C ASP A 57 -9.52 24.86 -3.26
N GLY A 58 -9.68 24.68 -1.94
CA GLY A 58 -10.65 23.77 -1.32
C GLY A 58 -10.23 22.29 -1.35
N HIS A 59 -8.98 22.00 -1.69
CA HIS A 59 -8.42 20.65 -1.74
C HIS A 59 -7.26 20.50 -0.78
N VAL A 60 -7.13 19.32 -0.18
CA VAL A 60 -5.94 18.96 0.60
C VAL A 60 -4.80 18.62 -0.35
N VAL A 61 -3.77 19.44 -0.33
CA VAL A 61 -2.58 19.27 -1.17
C VAL A 61 -1.42 18.83 -0.30
N GLN A 62 -0.71 17.78 -0.74
CA GLN A 62 0.54 17.34 -0.17
C GLN A 62 1.63 17.35 -1.24
N ARG A 63 2.69 18.12 -0.98
CA ARG A 63 3.89 18.16 -1.82
C ARG A 63 5.03 17.53 -1.06
N ILE A 64 5.74 16.61 -1.71
CA ILE A 64 6.93 15.96 -1.18
C ILE A 64 8.08 16.25 -2.14
N GLN A 65 9.22 16.63 -1.60
CA GLN A 65 10.41 16.97 -2.36
C GLN A 65 11.61 16.18 -1.85
N ASP A 66 12.34 15.54 -2.75
CA ASP A 66 13.63 14.92 -2.47
C ASP A 66 14.65 16.01 -2.09
N GLN A 67 15.43 15.76 -1.06
CA GLN A 67 16.46 16.71 -0.58
C GLN A 67 17.86 16.34 -1.07
N GLU A 68 17.99 15.25 -1.81
CA GLU A 68 19.25 14.69 -2.29
C GLU A 68 19.23 14.51 -3.81
N GLY A 69 20.35 14.82 -4.46
CA GLY A 69 20.50 14.70 -5.91
C GLY A 69 19.66 15.68 -6.72
N ASP A 70 19.16 15.23 -7.87
CA ASP A 70 18.30 16.04 -8.73
C ASP A 70 16.93 16.26 -8.09
N PRO A 71 16.37 17.50 -8.18
CA PRO A 71 15.11 17.81 -7.54
C PRO A 71 13.97 16.91 -8.06
N HIS A 72 13.42 16.09 -7.17
CA HIS A 72 12.24 15.30 -7.47
C HIS A 72 11.09 15.70 -6.58
N GLU A 73 9.93 15.83 -7.19
CA GLU A 73 8.72 16.24 -6.50
C GLU A 73 7.56 15.30 -6.79
N LEU A 74 6.79 15.05 -5.74
CA LEU A 74 5.50 14.38 -5.78
C LEU A 74 4.44 15.37 -5.34
N LEU A 75 3.35 15.47 -6.06
CA LEU A 75 2.17 16.23 -5.65
C LEU A 75 0.98 15.29 -5.55
N GLN A 76 0.36 15.30 -4.39
CA GLN A 76 -0.92 14.62 -4.16
C GLN A 76 -2.01 15.66 -3.88
N GLN A 77 -3.21 15.39 -4.36
CA GLN A 77 -4.41 16.16 -4.06
C GLN A 77 -5.51 15.20 -3.61
N ASP A 78 -6.09 15.44 -2.45
CA ASP A 78 -7.09 14.58 -1.83
C ASP A 78 -6.65 13.09 -1.79
N GLY A 79 -5.36 12.86 -1.46
CA GLY A 79 -4.74 11.53 -1.41
C GLY A 79 -4.46 10.88 -2.76
N ARG A 80 -4.74 11.57 -3.89
CA ARG A 80 -4.44 11.07 -5.24
C ARG A 80 -3.16 11.69 -5.77
N LEU A 81 -2.29 10.88 -6.35
CA LEU A 81 -1.10 11.37 -7.03
C LEU A 81 -1.52 12.14 -8.28
N ILE A 82 -1.19 13.43 -8.33
CA ILE A 82 -1.49 14.33 -9.45
C ILE A 82 -0.31 14.39 -10.39
N CYS A 83 0.91 14.49 -9.87
CA CYS A 83 2.09 14.49 -10.69
C CYS A 83 3.32 13.96 -9.97
N ASN A 84 4.27 13.48 -10.76
CA ASN A 84 5.56 12.97 -10.32
C ASN A 84 6.62 13.35 -11.35
N SER A 85 7.68 14.01 -10.94
CA SER A 85 8.75 14.44 -11.84
C SER A 85 9.60 13.29 -12.41
N ARG A 86 9.51 12.06 -11.88
CA ARG A 86 10.21 10.86 -12.38
C ARG A 86 9.33 9.91 -13.20
N GLY A 87 8.04 10.20 -13.33
CA GLY A 87 7.11 9.27 -14.02
C GLY A 87 6.93 7.91 -13.36
N GLN A 88 7.51 7.66 -12.19
CA GLN A 88 7.40 6.39 -11.46
C GLN A 88 6.38 6.50 -10.33
N HIS A 89 5.57 5.46 -10.17
CA HIS A 89 4.64 5.35 -9.04
C HIS A 89 5.41 4.94 -7.78
N VAL A 90 5.82 5.89 -6.96
CA VAL A 90 6.39 5.63 -5.64
C VAL A 90 5.46 6.23 -4.60
N SER A 91 4.88 5.39 -3.74
CA SER A 91 4.23 5.86 -2.52
C SER A 91 5.28 5.93 -1.43
N LEU A 92 5.66 7.13 -1.02
CA LEU A 92 6.64 7.35 0.06
C LEU A 92 5.99 7.32 1.44
N LEU A 93 4.69 7.55 1.51
CA LEU A 93 3.96 7.52 2.77
C LEU A 93 3.20 6.20 2.90
N PRO A 94 3.19 5.60 4.08
CA PRO A 94 2.41 4.40 4.34
C PRO A 94 0.94 4.64 3.99
N ARG A 95 0.34 3.65 3.32
CA ARG A 95 -1.08 3.68 3.05
C ARG A 95 -1.83 3.44 4.37
N LEU A 96 -2.66 4.39 4.76
CA LEU A 96 -3.58 4.19 5.87
C LEU A 96 -4.82 3.42 5.38
N PRO A 97 -5.35 2.51 6.19
CA PRO A 97 -6.55 1.77 5.83
C PRO A 97 -7.73 2.72 5.70
N ALA A 98 -8.57 2.60 4.69
CA ALA A 98 -9.80 3.37 4.58
C ALA A 98 -10.75 3.07 5.76
N GLU A 99 -11.60 4.03 6.14
CA GLU A 99 -12.46 3.91 7.32
C GLU A 99 -13.29 2.61 7.32
N GLU A 100 -13.87 2.28 6.17
CA GLU A 100 -14.62 1.04 5.97
C GLU A 100 -13.79 -0.25 6.15
N HIS A 101 -12.45 -0.15 6.07
CA HIS A 101 -11.54 -1.29 6.24
C HIS A 101 -11.01 -1.43 7.67
N VAL A 102 -11.02 -0.36 8.47
CA VAL A 102 -10.48 -0.38 9.84
C VAL A 102 -11.10 -1.49 10.69
N ALA A 103 -12.43 -1.66 10.62
CA ALA A 103 -13.12 -2.70 11.37
C ALA A 103 -12.71 -4.12 10.96
N ARG A 104 -12.34 -4.34 9.68
CA ARG A 104 -11.90 -5.65 9.17
C ARG A 104 -10.44 -5.96 9.46
N LEU A 105 -9.62 -4.96 9.76
CA LEU A 105 -8.21 -5.20 10.08
C LEU A 105 -8.00 -6.15 11.26
N VAL A 106 -8.92 -6.16 12.24
CA VAL A 106 -8.85 -7.06 13.41
C VAL A 106 -8.96 -8.54 13.04
N GLU A 107 -9.53 -8.87 11.89
CA GLU A 107 -9.60 -10.25 11.40
C GLU A 107 -8.22 -10.73 10.93
N SER A 108 -7.41 -9.82 10.38
CA SER A 108 -6.12 -10.10 9.77
C SER A 108 -4.93 -9.73 10.65
N TYR A 109 -5.10 -8.78 11.56
CA TYR A 109 -4.06 -8.28 12.46
C TYR A 109 -4.54 -8.27 13.91
N GLU A 110 -3.64 -8.55 14.81
CA GLU A 110 -3.79 -8.20 16.21
C GLU A 110 -3.34 -6.75 16.39
N LEU A 111 -4.28 -5.89 16.81
CA LEU A 111 -4.04 -4.47 17.01
C LEU A 111 -3.66 -4.22 18.48
N ARG A 112 -2.48 -3.65 18.72
CA ARG A 112 -1.99 -3.34 20.07
C ARG A 112 -1.57 -1.89 20.20
N MET A 113 -1.92 -1.27 21.31
CA MET A 113 -1.29 -0.04 21.78
C MET A 113 -0.08 -0.44 22.64
N VAL A 114 1.14 -0.18 22.12
CA VAL A 114 2.39 -0.64 22.76
C VAL A 114 2.87 0.33 23.82
N GLY A 115 2.55 1.62 23.69
CA GLY A 115 2.97 2.63 24.65
C GLY A 115 3.14 4.01 24.04
N ARG A 116 4.10 4.76 24.56
CA ARG A 116 4.45 6.11 24.09
C ARG A 116 5.91 6.20 23.71
N SER A 117 6.21 7.06 22.75
CA SER A 117 7.57 7.39 22.32
C SER A 117 7.70 8.88 22.05
N ARG A 118 8.87 9.28 21.57
CA ARG A 118 9.11 10.66 21.10
C ARG A 118 9.72 10.61 19.70
N VAL A 119 9.08 11.29 18.75
CA VAL A 119 9.56 11.42 17.36
C VAL A 119 9.57 12.89 16.98
N ALA A 120 10.63 13.38 16.38
CA ALA A 120 10.81 14.79 16.01
C ALA A 120 10.47 15.77 17.17
N GLY A 121 10.85 15.41 18.42
CA GLY A 121 10.55 16.21 19.60
C GLY A 121 9.12 16.09 20.15
N ARG A 122 8.21 15.38 19.49
CA ARG A 122 6.78 15.27 19.83
C ARG A 122 6.46 13.95 20.52
N VAL A 123 5.53 13.99 21.46
CA VAL A 123 5.03 12.77 22.12
C VAL A 123 4.14 12.01 21.14
N SER A 124 4.40 10.74 20.98
CA SER A 124 3.66 9.86 20.06
C SER A 124 3.11 8.63 20.78
N THR A 125 1.90 8.22 20.40
CA THR A 125 1.33 6.91 20.75
C THR A 125 1.87 5.85 19.78
N VAL A 126 2.30 4.70 20.31
CA VAL A 126 2.84 3.60 19.51
C VAL A 126 1.78 2.54 19.31
N LEU A 127 1.48 2.25 18.06
CA LEU A 127 0.53 1.23 17.63
C LEU A 127 1.29 0.11 16.93
N ALA A 128 1.02 -1.14 17.29
CA ALA A 128 1.51 -2.31 16.58
C ALA A 128 0.36 -3.03 15.89
N LEU A 129 0.55 -3.36 14.62
CA LEU A 129 -0.35 -4.18 13.81
C LEU A 129 0.40 -5.48 13.52
N ILE A 130 0.08 -6.52 14.29
CA ILE A 130 0.77 -7.80 14.27
C ILE A 130 -0.03 -8.77 13.39
N PRO A 131 0.53 -9.30 12.31
CA PRO A 131 -0.16 -10.24 11.45
C PRO A 131 -0.65 -11.48 12.23
N ARG A 132 -1.86 -11.96 11.92
CA ARG A 132 -2.38 -13.23 12.44
C ARG A 132 -1.98 -14.43 11.58
N ASP A 133 -1.35 -14.18 10.44
CA ASP A 133 -0.86 -15.20 9.52
C ASP A 133 0.51 -14.81 8.91
N LYS A 134 1.11 -15.66 8.11
CA LYS A 134 2.42 -15.46 7.47
C LYS A 134 2.35 -14.79 6.09
N TYR A 135 1.20 -14.27 5.68
CA TYR A 135 0.97 -13.76 4.33
C TYR A 135 1.01 -12.22 4.26
N ARG A 136 1.38 -11.56 5.34
CA ARG A 136 1.48 -10.11 5.44
C ARG A 136 2.59 -9.68 6.38
N TYR A 137 3.04 -8.43 6.26
CA TYR A 137 4.08 -7.86 7.12
C TYR A 137 3.48 -7.24 8.38
N GLY A 138 4.30 -7.13 9.42
CA GLY A 138 3.98 -6.41 10.64
C GLY A 138 4.28 -4.92 10.52
N HIS A 139 3.50 -4.09 11.23
CA HIS A 139 3.69 -2.64 11.25
C HIS A 139 3.78 -2.11 12.69
N GLU A 140 4.66 -1.12 12.88
CA GLU A 140 4.72 -0.28 14.08
C GLU A 140 4.60 1.18 13.67
N TRP A 141 3.59 1.86 14.19
CA TRP A 141 3.29 3.24 13.87
C TRP A 141 3.37 4.13 15.09
N HIS A 142 4.09 5.25 14.98
CA HIS A 142 4.18 6.27 16.00
C HIS A 142 3.36 7.49 15.56
N VAL A 143 2.24 7.69 16.22
CA VAL A 143 1.23 8.68 15.88
C VAL A 143 1.35 9.85 16.84
N ASP A 144 1.44 11.07 16.33
CA ASP A 144 1.49 12.27 17.17
C ASP A 144 0.27 12.35 18.11
N ALA A 145 0.54 12.43 19.41
CA ALA A 145 -0.52 12.39 20.41
C ALA A 145 -1.48 13.59 20.36
N GLN A 146 -1.07 14.71 19.78
CA GLN A 146 -1.88 15.91 19.67
C GLN A 146 -2.70 15.98 18.38
N THR A 147 -2.06 15.66 17.24
CA THR A 147 -2.65 15.86 15.92
C THR A 147 -3.18 14.59 15.26
N GLY A 148 -2.67 13.42 15.62
CA GLY A 148 -2.98 12.17 14.92
C GLY A 148 -2.15 11.94 13.66
N VAL A 149 -1.18 12.82 13.34
CA VAL A 149 -0.30 12.63 12.19
C VAL A 149 0.70 11.51 12.46
N LEU A 150 0.93 10.66 11.47
CA LEU A 150 1.92 9.58 11.52
C LEU A 150 3.33 10.18 11.42
N LEU A 151 4.12 10.06 12.50
CA LEU A 151 5.47 10.62 12.58
C LEU A 151 6.58 9.57 12.32
N LYS A 152 6.28 8.29 12.54
CA LYS A 152 7.18 7.19 12.21
C LYS A 152 6.35 5.97 11.85
N ALA A 153 6.73 5.29 10.78
CA ALA A 153 6.21 4.00 10.38
C ALA A 153 7.37 3.03 10.18
N VAL A 154 7.20 1.82 10.65
CA VAL A 154 8.15 0.71 10.49
C VAL A 154 7.39 -0.49 9.94
N MET A 155 7.95 -1.15 8.94
CA MET A 155 7.48 -2.43 8.41
C MET A 155 8.53 -3.50 8.69
N ILE A 156 8.10 -4.63 9.22
CA ILE A 156 8.96 -5.76 9.60
C ILE A 156 8.43 -7.07 9.02
N ASN A 157 9.34 -8.00 8.73
CA ASN A 157 8.98 -9.37 8.38
C ASN A 157 8.69 -10.21 9.64
N ASP A 158 8.39 -11.49 9.44
CA ASP A 158 8.13 -12.48 10.49
C ASP A 158 9.36 -12.79 11.38
N ASP A 159 10.58 -12.57 10.86
CA ASP A 159 11.83 -12.67 11.62
C ASP A 159 12.14 -11.39 12.42
N GLY A 160 11.31 -10.36 12.35
CA GLY A 160 11.52 -9.06 13.00
C GLY A 160 12.55 -8.17 12.29
N GLN A 161 12.94 -8.50 11.05
CA GLN A 161 13.87 -7.67 10.27
C GLN A 161 13.16 -6.46 9.71
N LEU A 162 13.84 -5.30 9.73
CA LEU A 162 13.36 -4.07 9.14
C LEU A 162 13.33 -4.19 7.62
N LEU A 163 12.16 -3.97 7.03
CA LEU A 163 11.97 -3.92 5.59
C LEU A 163 11.90 -2.48 5.08
N GLU A 164 11.22 -1.63 5.86
CA GLU A 164 10.98 -0.23 5.50
C GLU A 164 10.79 0.62 6.74
N ARG A 165 11.28 1.84 6.71
CA ARG A 165 11.06 2.84 7.77
C ARG A 165 10.89 4.22 7.16
N LEU A 166 9.86 4.92 7.63
CA LEU A 166 9.71 6.36 7.50
C LEU A 166 9.81 6.98 8.89
N GLN A 167 10.58 8.05 9.06
CA GLN A 167 10.68 8.73 10.34
C GLN A 167 10.93 10.23 10.15
N PHE A 168 10.05 11.06 10.73
CA PHE A 168 10.27 12.48 10.78
C PHE A 168 11.47 12.81 11.67
N SER A 169 12.39 13.63 11.16
CA SER A 169 13.48 14.27 11.88
C SER A 169 13.07 15.66 12.37
N HIS A 170 12.21 16.35 11.61
CA HIS A 170 11.61 17.63 11.94
C HIS A 170 10.11 17.62 11.59
N PHE A 171 9.27 18.19 12.46
CA PHE A 171 7.83 18.27 12.24
C PHE A 171 7.27 19.56 12.87
N SER A 172 6.48 20.30 12.09
CA SER A 172 5.76 21.49 12.53
C SER A 172 4.31 21.44 12.10
N THR A 173 3.41 21.85 12.97
CA THR A 173 1.98 22.04 12.70
C THR A 173 1.64 23.42 12.19
N GLU A 174 2.64 24.26 11.97
CA GLU A 174 2.48 25.55 11.28
C GLU A 174 2.04 25.28 9.83
N ALA A 175 0.95 25.91 9.43
CA ALA A 175 0.45 25.77 8.06
C ALA A 175 1.51 26.28 7.06
N PRO A 176 1.86 25.51 6.04
CA PRO A 176 2.78 25.96 5.02
C PRO A 176 2.20 27.15 4.26
N ALA A 177 3.07 28.07 3.85
CA ALA A 177 2.67 29.16 2.95
C ALA A 177 2.20 28.57 1.60
N GLU A 178 1.20 29.16 0.98
CA GLU A 178 0.61 28.68 -0.28
C GLU A 178 1.64 28.39 -1.39
N PRO A 179 2.69 29.21 -1.62
CA PRO A 179 3.72 28.90 -2.62
C PRO A 179 4.48 27.59 -2.36
N ALA A 180 4.54 27.13 -1.09
CA ALA A 180 5.19 25.88 -0.73
C ALA A 180 4.38 24.63 -1.16
N LEU A 181 3.10 24.78 -1.46
CA LEU A 181 2.21 23.72 -1.95
C LEU A 181 2.24 23.58 -3.48
N ILE A 182 2.95 24.45 -4.18
CA ILE A 182 3.06 24.45 -5.63
C ILE A 182 4.35 23.75 -6.04
N PRO A 183 4.33 22.78 -6.98
CA PRO A 183 5.55 22.19 -7.53
C PRO A 183 6.44 23.26 -8.14
N GLN A 184 7.75 23.14 -7.93
CA GLN A 184 8.72 24.11 -8.45
C GLN A 184 9.51 23.59 -9.65
N GLY A 185 9.41 22.27 -9.90
CA GLY A 185 10.01 21.59 -11.04
C GLY A 185 8.97 21.12 -12.06
N PRO A 186 9.43 20.54 -13.18
CA PRO A 186 8.54 19.88 -14.13
C PRO A 186 7.78 18.76 -13.42
N CYS A 187 6.47 18.78 -13.54
CA CYS A 187 5.57 17.87 -12.89
C CYS A 187 4.71 17.22 -13.98
N GLU A 188 5.08 16.02 -14.43
CA GLU A 188 4.30 15.30 -15.43
C GLU A 188 2.98 14.86 -14.80
N THR A 189 1.89 15.43 -15.31
CA THR A 189 0.54 15.06 -14.88
C THR A 189 0.28 13.62 -15.28
N MET A 190 -0.03 12.81 -14.30
CA MET A 190 -0.43 11.43 -14.58
C MET A 190 -1.86 11.43 -15.13
N ALA A 191 -1.98 11.19 -16.42
CA ALA A 191 -3.29 10.94 -17.01
C ALA A 191 -3.90 9.71 -16.32
N ALA A 192 -5.13 9.86 -15.80
CA ALA A 192 -5.90 8.72 -15.38
C ALA A 192 -6.06 7.80 -16.60
N ALA A 193 -5.40 6.62 -16.57
CA ALA A 193 -5.63 5.64 -17.62
C ALA A 193 -7.12 5.28 -17.60
N GLU A 194 -7.83 5.63 -18.66
CA GLU A 194 -9.22 5.19 -18.81
C GLU A 194 -9.23 3.66 -18.81
N PRO A 195 -10.10 3.03 -18.01
CA PRO A 195 -10.21 1.58 -17.99
C PRO A 195 -10.71 1.12 -19.36
N VAL A 196 -9.85 0.54 -20.17
CA VAL A 196 -10.27 -0.13 -21.40
C VAL A 196 -10.99 -1.41 -20.98
N VAL A 197 -12.30 -1.40 -21.06
CA VAL A 197 -13.16 -2.56 -20.76
C VAL A 197 -13.21 -3.45 -21.99
N THR A 198 -12.21 -4.29 -22.19
CA THR A 198 -12.31 -5.42 -23.09
C THR A 198 -12.28 -6.70 -22.25
N PRO A 199 -13.22 -7.64 -22.40
CA PRO A 199 -13.17 -8.88 -21.66
C PRO A 199 -12.02 -9.74 -22.19
N VAL A 200 -10.87 -9.69 -21.53
CA VAL A 200 -9.81 -10.68 -21.75
C VAL A 200 -9.95 -11.74 -20.69
N LEU A 201 -9.88 -12.98 -21.10
CA LEU A 201 -9.74 -14.15 -20.22
C LEU A 201 -8.47 -14.00 -19.37
N ALA A 202 -8.60 -13.28 -18.26
CA ALA A 202 -7.51 -13.14 -17.32
C ALA A 202 -7.54 -14.33 -16.34
N PRO A 203 -6.43 -15.04 -16.13
CA PRO A 203 -6.34 -16.01 -15.07
C PRO A 203 -6.78 -15.42 -13.73
N MET A 204 -7.49 -16.21 -12.92
CA MET A 204 -7.91 -15.81 -11.58
C MET A 204 -7.26 -16.68 -10.52
N PRO A 205 -6.88 -16.12 -9.38
CA PRO A 205 -6.35 -16.91 -8.29
C PRO A 205 -7.45 -17.78 -7.68
N GLN A 206 -7.16 -19.08 -7.51
CA GLN A 206 -8.04 -19.99 -6.79
C GLN A 206 -7.84 -19.89 -5.27
N TRP A 207 -6.81 -19.19 -4.86
CA TRP A 207 -6.51 -18.91 -3.46
C TRP A 207 -6.00 -17.47 -3.30
N LEU A 208 -6.53 -16.80 -2.29
CA LEU A 208 -6.05 -15.50 -1.80
C LEU A 208 -5.71 -15.63 -0.31
N PRO A 209 -4.76 -14.84 0.19
CA PRO A 209 -4.59 -14.73 1.64
C PRO A 209 -5.91 -14.27 2.29
N PRO A 210 -6.27 -14.78 3.47
CA PRO A 210 -7.50 -14.37 4.16
C PRO A 210 -7.64 -12.86 4.25
N GLY A 211 -8.83 -12.32 4.00
CA GLY A 211 -9.12 -10.87 4.06
C GLY A 211 -8.72 -10.07 2.83
N PHE A 212 -7.95 -10.62 1.88
CA PHE A 212 -7.70 -9.94 0.60
C PHE A 212 -8.90 -10.07 -0.31
N ILE A 213 -9.30 -8.94 -0.90
CA ILE A 213 -10.38 -8.86 -1.89
C ILE A 213 -9.88 -8.13 -3.15
N GLU A 214 -10.53 -8.36 -4.27
CA GLU A 214 -10.30 -7.58 -5.49
C GLU A 214 -10.79 -6.14 -5.27
N VAL A 215 -9.90 -5.18 -5.50
CA VAL A 215 -10.19 -3.74 -5.36
C VAL A 215 -10.39 -3.09 -6.71
N ARG A 216 -9.59 -3.49 -7.70
CA ARG A 216 -9.63 -2.89 -9.04
C ARG A 216 -9.13 -3.88 -10.09
N ARG A 217 -9.81 -3.86 -11.24
CA ARG A 217 -9.40 -4.56 -12.45
C ARG A 217 -9.25 -3.55 -13.58
N GLN A 218 -8.17 -3.67 -14.34
CA GLN A 218 -7.92 -2.79 -15.49
C GLN A 218 -7.09 -3.53 -16.54
N GLN A 219 -7.15 -3.02 -17.76
CA GLN A 219 -6.23 -3.40 -18.82
C GLN A 219 -5.19 -2.29 -18.99
N VAL A 220 -3.93 -2.68 -19.07
CA VAL A 220 -2.82 -1.77 -19.30
C VAL A 220 -2.29 -2.02 -20.71
N PRO A 221 -2.19 -0.98 -21.56
CA PRO A 221 -1.56 -1.12 -22.87
C PRO A 221 -0.13 -1.64 -22.70
N ASN A 222 0.24 -2.70 -23.41
CA ASN A 222 1.61 -3.15 -23.44
C ASN A 222 2.37 -2.38 -24.52
N VAL A 223 3.29 -1.51 -24.13
CA VAL A 223 4.10 -0.68 -25.03
C VAL A 223 5.02 -1.52 -25.93
N ARG A 224 5.28 -2.79 -25.58
CA ARG A 224 6.18 -3.70 -26.30
C ARG A 224 5.50 -4.82 -27.07
N ALA A 225 4.20 -5.03 -26.83
CA ALA A 225 3.42 -6.06 -27.51
C ALA A 225 2.06 -5.52 -27.91
N GLU A 226 1.48 -6.02 -29.01
CA GLU A 226 0.14 -5.63 -29.48
C GLU A 226 -1.00 -6.12 -28.56
N LEU A 227 -0.67 -6.91 -27.53
CA LEU A 227 -1.63 -7.51 -26.60
C LEU A 227 -1.68 -6.74 -25.29
N ALA A 228 -2.88 -6.44 -24.83
CA ALA A 228 -3.09 -5.77 -23.54
C ALA A 228 -2.72 -6.68 -22.37
N VAL A 229 -2.11 -6.10 -21.33
CA VAL A 229 -1.84 -6.76 -20.05
C VAL A 229 -3.03 -6.54 -19.13
N SER A 230 -3.63 -7.61 -18.62
CA SER A 230 -4.63 -7.51 -17.56
C SER A 230 -3.93 -7.27 -16.22
N SER A 231 -4.45 -6.35 -15.42
CA SER A 231 -3.98 -6.06 -14.06
C SER A 231 -5.14 -6.10 -13.08
N VAL A 232 -4.99 -6.88 -12.02
CA VAL A 232 -5.97 -6.99 -10.94
C VAL A 232 -5.27 -6.66 -9.62
N LEU A 233 -5.77 -5.65 -8.91
CA LEU A 233 -5.29 -5.25 -7.59
C LEU A 233 -6.11 -5.93 -6.50
N PHE A 234 -5.43 -6.59 -5.58
CA PHE A 234 -5.98 -7.18 -4.36
C PHE A 234 -5.46 -6.45 -3.13
N SER A 235 -6.31 -6.26 -2.11
CA SER A 235 -5.92 -5.63 -0.85
C SER A 235 -6.75 -6.15 0.32
N ASP A 236 -6.15 -6.16 1.51
CA ASP A 236 -6.84 -6.37 2.79
C ASP A 236 -7.18 -5.05 3.51
N GLY A 237 -6.90 -3.91 2.84
CA GLY A 237 -7.06 -2.56 3.38
C GLY A 237 -5.75 -1.93 3.87
N LEU A 238 -4.71 -2.72 4.15
CA LEU A 238 -3.37 -2.25 4.55
C LEU A 238 -2.31 -2.72 3.57
N SER A 239 -2.21 -4.03 3.37
CA SER A 239 -1.32 -4.64 2.38
C SER A 239 -1.99 -4.77 1.02
N SER A 240 -1.22 -4.78 -0.06
CA SER A 240 -1.76 -4.97 -1.41
C SER A 240 -0.76 -5.64 -2.34
N PHE A 241 -1.28 -6.32 -3.35
CA PHE A 241 -0.51 -6.82 -4.49
C PHE A 241 -1.34 -6.76 -5.76
N SER A 242 -0.66 -6.60 -6.88
CA SER A 242 -1.25 -6.66 -8.22
C SER A 242 -0.88 -7.97 -8.90
N VAL A 243 -1.83 -8.53 -9.63
CA VAL A 243 -1.62 -9.67 -10.52
C VAL A 243 -1.70 -9.16 -11.95
N TYR A 244 -0.58 -9.25 -12.65
CA TYR A 244 -0.49 -8.94 -14.08
C TYR A 244 -0.57 -10.24 -14.87
N SER A 245 -1.34 -10.24 -15.95
CA SER A 245 -1.48 -11.39 -16.84
C SER A 245 -1.22 -10.96 -18.27
N GLU A 246 -0.18 -11.56 -18.87
CA GLU A 246 0.28 -11.25 -20.22
C GLU A 246 0.27 -12.53 -21.08
N PRO A 247 -0.43 -12.57 -22.23
CA PRO A 247 -0.34 -13.70 -23.14
C PRO A 247 1.10 -13.91 -23.61
N MET A 248 1.57 -15.12 -23.48
CA MET A 248 2.92 -15.51 -23.95
C MET A 248 2.81 -15.92 -25.43
N GLY A 249 3.24 -15.08 -26.34
CA GLY A 249 3.41 -15.50 -27.73
C GLY A 249 4.38 -16.69 -27.85
N GLN A 250 5.28 -16.65 -28.84
CA GLN A 250 6.33 -17.69 -28.97
C GLN A 250 7.54 -17.50 -28.01
N GLN A 251 7.44 -16.60 -27.03
CA GLN A 251 8.52 -16.31 -26.11
C GLN A 251 8.61 -17.39 -25.02
N LEU A 252 9.80 -17.95 -24.85
CA LEU A 252 10.12 -18.85 -23.74
C LEU A 252 10.54 -17.99 -22.54
N ALA A 253 9.59 -17.62 -21.66
CA ALA A 253 9.92 -17.05 -20.37
C ALA A 253 9.80 -18.12 -19.29
N ALA A 254 10.76 -18.15 -18.38
CA ALA A 254 10.78 -19.07 -17.25
C ALA A 254 10.15 -18.41 -16.01
N ASP A 255 9.68 -19.24 -15.09
CA ASP A 255 9.28 -18.80 -13.77
C ASP A 255 10.44 -18.04 -13.10
N ALA A 256 10.12 -16.93 -12.44
CA ALA A 256 11.08 -16.07 -11.79
C ALA A 256 10.55 -15.51 -10.49
N ARG A 257 11.44 -15.17 -9.59
CA ARG A 257 11.13 -14.49 -8.34
C ARG A 257 12.19 -13.46 -8.00
N SER A 258 11.75 -12.36 -7.44
CA SER A 258 12.62 -11.27 -6.97
C SER A 258 12.00 -10.64 -5.74
N GLN A 259 12.83 -10.11 -4.87
CA GLN A 259 12.40 -9.34 -3.71
C GLN A 259 13.30 -8.13 -3.58
N LEU A 260 12.69 -6.97 -3.32
CA LEU A 260 13.34 -5.69 -3.07
C LEU A 260 12.65 -5.02 -1.86
N GLY A 261 13.26 -5.17 -0.68
CA GLY A 261 12.64 -4.78 0.58
C GLY A 261 11.30 -5.50 0.81
N PRO A 262 10.22 -4.78 1.08
CA PRO A 262 8.90 -5.38 1.23
C PRO A 262 8.25 -5.79 -0.08
N THR A 263 8.73 -5.29 -1.24
CA THR A 263 8.13 -5.62 -2.54
C THR A 263 8.68 -6.93 -3.07
N VAL A 264 7.80 -7.84 -3.39
CA VAL A 264 8.12 -9.08 -4.09
C VAL A 264 7.53 -9.08 -5.49
N ALA A 265 8.18 -9.77 -6.41
CA ALA A 265 7.67 -10.08 -7.74
C ALA A 265 7.86 -11.58 -8.00
N VAL A 266 6.76 -12.26 -8.33
CA VAL A 266 6.76 -13.69 -8.67
C VAL A 266 6.09 -13.87 -10.03
N ALA A 267 6.84 -14.33 -11.01
CA ALA A 267 6.35 -14.68 -12.33
C ALA A 267 6.16 -16.20 -12.44
N HIS A 268 5.00 -16.62 -12.92
CA HIS A 268 4.65 -18.03 -13.12
C HIS A 268 3.90 -18.22 -14.43
N ARG A 269 4.28 -19.26 -15.20
CA ARG A 269 3.64 -19.62 -16.45
C ARG A 269 2.39 -20.47 -16.17
N VAL A 270 1.26 -19.99 -16.64
CA VAL A 270 -0.03 -20.73 -16.60
C VAL A 270 -0.36 -21.23 -17.99
N GLN A 271 -0.53 -22.56 -18.13
CA GLN A 271 -0.91 -23.19 -19.37
C GLN A 271 -2.42 -23.12 -19.59
N SER A 272 -2.85 -22.82 -20.81
CA SER A 272 -4.25 -22.91 -21.20
C SER A 272 -4.39 -23.43 -22.63
N GLU A 273 -5.58 -23.90 -23.01
CA GLU A 273 -5.88 -24.36 -24.36
C GLU A 273 -5.79 -23.23 -25.41
N GLN A 274 -5.94 -21.98 -24.98
CA GLN A 274 -5.89 -20.80 -25.83
C GLN A 274 -4.48 -20.18 -25.93
N GLY A 275 -3.49 -20.81 -25.33
CA GLY A 275 -2.10 -20.37 -25.26
C GLY A 275 -1.67 -20.07 -23.82
N ASP A 276 -0.36 -20.05 -23.63
CA ASP A 276 0.21 -19.83 -22.31
C ASP A 276 0.15 -18.36 -21.90
N VAL A 277 -0.04 -18.13 -20.61
CA VAL A 277 -0.11 -16.81 -20.00
C VAL A 277 0.98 -16.67 -18.95
N MET A 278 1.79 -15.64 -19.01
CA MET A 278 2.67 -15.26 -17.92
C MET A 278 1.88 -14.47 -16.88
N VAL A 279 1.82 -14.97 -15.67
CA VAL A 279 1.23 -14.28 -14.53
C VAL A 279 2.35 -13.75 -13.67
N THR A 280 2.30 -12.46 -13.34
CA THR A 280 3.26 -11.82 -12.44
C THR A 280 2.52 -11.20 -11.26
N VAL A 281 2.80 -11.71 -10.06
CA VAL A 281 2.31 -11.17 -8.79
C VAL A 281 3.34 -10.19 -8.26
N VAL A 282 2.96 -8.92 -8.07
CA VAL A 282 3.85 -7.86 -7.56
C VAL A 282 3.17 -7.13 -6.42
N GLY A 283 3.83 -7.03 -5.27
CA GLY A 283 3.26 -6.27 -4.15
C GLY A 283 4.08 -6.30 -2.86
N GLU A 284 3.58 -5.60 -1.86
CA GLU A 284 4.18 -5.54 -0.52
C GLU A 284 3.54 -6.60 0.38
N VAL A 285 3.89 -7.84 0.08
CA VAL A 285 3.48 -9.04 0.81
C VAL A 285 4.68 -9.99 0.92
N PRO A 286 4.74 -10.89 1.92
CA PRO A 286 5.79 -11.90 1.99
C PRO A 286 5.83 -12.77 0.73
N LEU A 287 7.05 -13.20 0.36
CA LEU A 287 7.28 -14.03 -0.84
C LEU A 287 6.37 -15.27 -0.87
N VAL A 288 6.15 -15.90 0.29
CA VAL A 288 5.27 -17.07 0.41
C VAL A 288 3.81 -16.80 0.02
N ALA A 289 3.34 -15.57 0.21
CA ALA A 289 2.01 -15.17 -0.22
C ALA A 289 1.95 -15.02 -1.75
N ALA A 290 2.89 -14.29 -2.33
CA ALA A 290 2.97 -14.06 -3.77
C ALA A 290 3.16 -15.37 -4.55
N GLU A 291 4.04 -16.26 -4.09
CA GLU A 291 4.24 -17.60 -4.69
C GLU A 291 2.96 -18.42 -4.66
N ARG A 292 2.27 -18.46 -3.52
CA ARG A 292 1.04 -19.25 -3.40
C ARG A 292 -0.09 -18.70 -4.27
N VAL A 293 -0.20 -17.37 -4.39
CA VAL A 293 -1.14 -16.73 -5.32
C VAL A 293 -0.80 -17.12 -6.76
N ALA A 294 0.45 -16.94 -7.18
CA ALA A 294 0.91 -17.24 -8.54
C ALA A 294 0.64 -18.70 -8.94
N LEU A 295 0.98 -19.65 -8.06
CA LEU A 295 0.78 -21.08 -8.28
C LEU A 295 -0.71 -21.48 -8.27
N SER A 296 -1.59 -20.69 -7.66
CA SER A 296 -3.03 -20.92 -7.63
C SER A 296 -3.78 -20.40 -8.85
N MET A 297 -3.11 -19.69 -9.75
CA MET A 297 -3.74 -19.06 -10.91
C MET A 297 -4.28 -20.09 -11.89
N ARG A 298 -5.51 -19.87 -12.38
CA ARG A 298 -6.16 -20.72 -13.40
C ARG A 298 -6.84 -19.84 -14.43
N VAL A 299 -6.78 -20.26 -15.69
CA VAL A 299 -7.60 -19.72 -16.76
C VAL A 299 -8.98 -20.41 -16.67
N HIS A 300 -10.04 -19.63 -16.63
CA HIS A 300 -11.40 -20.18 -16.71
C HIS A 300 -11.78 -20.20 -18.19
N ASP A 301 -11.88 -21.39 -18.75
CA ASP A 301 -12.47 -21.55 -20.08
C ASP A 301 -13.98 -21.31 -19.95
N HIS A 302 -14.45 -20.19 -20.50
CA HIS A 302 -15.88 -19.93 -20.68
C HIS A 302 -16.42 -20.80 -21.86
N ALA A 303 -16.39 -22.10 -21.71
CA ALA A 303 -17.07 -23.00 -22.60
C ALA A 303 -18.05 -23.83 -21.76
N THR A 304 -19.26 -23.31 -21.53
CA THR A 304 -20.53 -24.04 -21.46
C THR A 304 -21.61 -23.15 -20.83
N ALA A 305 -22.06 -22.15 -21.60
CA ALA A 305 -23.36 -21.54 -21.35
C ALA A 305 -24.04 -21.22 -22.69
N SER A 306 -24.30 -22.26 -23.50
CA SER A 306 -25.22 -22.16 -24.65
C SER A 306 -25.61 -23.55 -25.11
N GLU A 307 -26.53 -24.17 -24.40
CA GLU A 307 -27.46 -25.16 -24.97
C GLU A 307 -28.63 -25.33 -23.99
N VAL A 308 -29.51 -24.34 -23.96
CA VAL A 308 -30.90 -24.61 -23.61
C VAL A 308 -31.63 -24.58 -24.93
N THR A 309 -31.71 -25.76 -25.55
CA THR A 309 -32.63 -26.08 -26.63
C THR A 309 -34.05 -25.85 -26.15
N HIS A 310 -34.77 -24.98 -26.82
CA HIS A 310 -36.21 -24.97 -26.84
C HIS A 310 -36.68 -26.20 -27.64
N ASP A 311 -37.44 -27.04 -26.98
CA ASP A 311 -38.50 -27.87 -27.54
C ASP A 311 -39.84 -27.41 -26.97
#